data_c35a20adfa1750ab54650d04348ee00b
#
_entry.id   c35a20adfa1750ab54650d04348ee00b
#
_cell.length_a   1.000
_cell.length_b   1.000
_cell.length_c   1.000
_cell.angle_alpha   90.00
_cell.angle_beta   90.00
_cell.angle_gamma   90.00
#
_symmetry.space_group_name_H-M   'P 1'
#
loop_
_entity.id
_entity.type
_entity.pdbx_description
1 polymer ?
#
loop_
_entity_poly.entity_id
_entity_poly.type
_entity_poly.pdbx_seq_one_letter_code
_entity_poly.pdbx_strand_id
1 'polypeptide(L)'
;PYVFIDGCVQIWPDTDYATLNDHAVTASCITTFRPDDGPGNALEAIADWYRIADTYEGVRIAFTADDIVAAKDQGQAAIVLSSQGGDFLGQNIHRLKVFHRLGLRMMIPAYNARSPLGDGCLEAANSGLSALGRTWVEECNRLGVLIDLTHTGERTTLEILDRTEMPVVFSHSNPKALVDTPRAITDEQIARCAATGGLIGVTNWGPLNFSAEMTSRPTLENFLDALDYTIDKAGIDHIGIGTDMSHGTYPDGDLVRNRPAAATGRYAKHVEGNLRSRQRHVVGFDDYGQLLDVAEAMKKRGLSEADVKKVLGGNWLRVFKHVWGA
;
A
#
# COMPACT_ATOMS: atom_id res chain seq x y z
N PRO A 1 8.83 -20.67 -2.47
CA PRO A 1 8.93 -20.64 -3.93
C PRO A 1 8.08 -19.53 -4.56
N TYR A 2 7.27 -18.76 -3.75
CA TYR A 2 6.49 -17.60 -4.25
C TYR A 2 7.36 -16.35 -4.31
N VAL A 3 7.07 -15.46 -5.27
CA VAL A 3 7.41 -14.04 -5.16
C VAL A 3 6.29 -13.42 -4.34
N PHE A 4 6.59 -12.89 -3.16
CA PHE A 4 5.63 -12.14 -2.39
C PHE A 4 6.01 -10.66 -2.38
N ILE A 5 5.10 -9.82 -2.87
CA ILE A 5 5.25 -8.36 -2.87
C ILE A 5 4.15 -7.78 -2.00
N ASP A 6 4.56 -7.03 -0.97
CA ASP A 6 3.65 -6.32 -0.10
C ASP A 6 3.50 -4.86 -0.57
N GLY A 7 2.27 -4.50 -0.92
CA GLY A 7 1.93 -3.17 -1.45
C GLY A 7 2.08 -2.04 -0.43
N CYS A 8 2.11 -2.33 0.86
CA CYS A 8 2.32 -1.33 1.91
C CYS A 8 2.88 -1.95 3.18
N VAL A 9 4.05 -1.47 3.58
CA VAL A 9 4.73 -1.87 4.81
C VAL A 9 5.25 -0.65 5.56
N GLN A 10 5.16 -0.68 6.88
CA GLN A 10 5.73 0.34 7.74
C GLN A 10 7.00 -0.20 8.40
N ILE A 11 8.11 0.53 8.29
CA ILE A 11 9.39 0.16 8.88
C ILE A 11 9.81 1.21 9.89
N TRP A 12 9.99 0.78 11.15
CA TRP A 12 10.29 1.68 12.26
C TRP A 12 11.76 1.64 12.62
N PRO A 13 12.31 2.69 13.29
CA PRO A 13 13.75 2.82 13.54
C PRO A 13 14.40 1.69 14.34
N ASP A 14 13.61 0.96 15.12
CA ASP A 14 14.06 -0.19 15.93
C ASP A 14 13.96 -1.54 15.17
N THR A 15 13.72 -1.49 13.87
CA THR A 15 13.71 -2.69 13.00
C THR A 15 15.09 -3.32 12.97
N ASP A 16 15.14 -4.64 13.12
CA ASP A 16 16.34 -5.42 12.84
C ASP A 16 16.47 -5.62 11.33
N TYR A 17 17.20 -4.72 10.68
CA TYR A 17 17.42 -4.74 9.22
C TYR A 17 18.19 -5.98 8.75
N ALA A 18 18.97 -6.61 9.63
CA ALA A 18 19.72 -7.81 9.27
C ALA A 18 18.81 -9.01 9.01
N THR A 19 17.58 -8.98 9.51
CA THR A 19 16.61 -10.08 9.38
C THR A 19 15.51 -9.80 8.35
N LEU A 20 15.53 -8.68 7.64
CA LEU A 20 14.47 -8.35 6.67
C LEU A 20 14.33 -9.38 5.55
N ASN A 21 15.44 -10.01 5.14
CA ASN A 21 15.45 -11.06 4.13
C ASN A 21 15.08 -12.45 4.67
N ASP A 22 14.99 -12.65 5.98
CA ASP A 22 14.57 -13.93 6.60
C ASP A 22 13.07 -14.16 6.46
N HIS A 23 12.31 -13.11 6.16
CA HIS A 23 10.89 -13.21 5.92
C HIS A 23 10.59 -13.69 4.50
N ALA A 24 9.43 -14.34 4.30
CA ALA A 24 8.99 -14.80 2.99
C ALA A 24 8.71 -13.66 1.98
N VAL A 25 8.86 -12.40 2.41
CA VAL A 25 8.61 -11.19 1.61
C VAL A 25 9.78 -10.93 0.66
N THR A 26 9.49 -10.92 -0.63
CA THR A 26 10.48 -10.61 -1.67
C THR A 26 10.68 -9.11 -1.82
N ALA A 27 9.59 -8.34 -1.81
CA ALA A 27 9.63 -6.90 -1.90
C ALA A 27 8.58 -6.22 -1.02
N SER A 28 8.95 -5.10 -0.42
CA SER A 28 8.09 -4.26 0.40
C SER A 28 8.00 -2.85 -0.19
N CYS A 29 6.79 -2.38 -0.50
CA CYS A 29 6.53 -0.98 -0.78
C CYS A 29 6.43 -0.27 0.57
N ILE A 30 7.44 0.47 0.95
CA ILE A 30 7.55 1.03 2.30
C ILE A 30 7.02 2.46 2.38
N THR A 31 6.46 2.84 3.51
CA THR A 31 6.25 4.25 3.86
C THR A 31 7.60 4.87 4.19
N THR A 32 8.27 5.46 3.19
CA THR A 32 9.66 5.95 3.31
C THR A 32 9.78 7.08 4.31
N PHE A 33 8.79 7.97 4.37
CA PHE A 33 8.71 9.13 5.27
C PHE A 33 7.26 9.40 5.64
N ARG A 34 7.03 10.27 6.63
CA ARG A 34 5.67 10.56 7.12
C ARG A 34 4.85 11.28 6.05
N PRO A 35 3.52 11.06 5.99
CA PRO A 35 2.65 11.69 4.99
C PRO A 35 2.68 13.22 5.01
N ASP A 36 2.92 13.83 6.18
CA ASP A 36 2.96 15.26 6.46
C ASP A 36 4.39 15.85 6.44
N ASP A 37 5.40 15.04 6.09
CA ASP A 37 6.78 15.52 6.02
C ASP A 37 6.97 16.53 4.88
N GLY A 38 7.73 17.57 5.18
CA GLY A 38 8.25 18.47 4.16
C GLY A 38 9.45 17.86 3.40
N PRO A 39 9.94 18.55 2.34
CA PRO A 39 10.97 18.02 1.45
C PRO A 39 12.30 17.71 2.15
N GLY A 40 12.65 18.43 3.23
CA GLY A 40 13.86 18.19 4.01
C GLY A 40 13.82 16.82 4.71
N ASN A 41 12.76 16.56 5.50
CA ASN A 41 12.61 15.28 6.19
C ASN A 41 12.49 14.10 5.21
N ALA A 42 11.79 14.29 4.10
CA ALA A 42 11.68 13.26 3.06
C ALA A 42 13.05 12.93 2.44
N LEU A 43 13.92 13.92 2.26
CA LEU A 43 15.28 13.71 1.76
C LEU A 43 16.13 12.94 2.77
N GLU A 44 16.09 13.32 4.05
CA GLU A 44 16.84 12.62 5.12
C GLU A 44 16.39 11.15 5.23
N ALA A 45 15.10 10.89 5.16
CA ALA A 45 14.56 9.52 5.21
C ALA A 45 15.06 8.66 4.03
N ILE A 46 15.14 9.24 2.82
CA ILE A 46 15.71 8.53 1.67
C ILE A 46 17.20 8.28 1.87
N ALA A 47 17.96 9.27 2.38
CA ALA A 47 19.38 9.12 2.66
C ALA A 47 19.64 8.00 3.70
N ASP A 48 18.77 7.87 4.71
CA ASP A 48 18.85 6.77 5.68
C ASP A 48 18.64 5.40 5.00
N TRP A 49 17.73 5.28 4.04
CA TRP A 49 17.55 4.04 3.29
C TRP A 49 18.77 3.66 2.45
N TYR A 50 19.46 4.62 1.85
CA TYR A 50 20.73 4.36 1.18
C TYR A 50 21.78 3.84 2.17
N ARG A 51 21.90 4.50 3.33
CA ARG A 51 22.81 4.03 4.40
C ARG A 51 22.47 2.62 4.88
N ILE A 52 21.18 2.28 5.03
CA ILE A 52 20.73 0.94 5.41
C ILE A 52 21.12 -0.08 4.34
N ALA A 53 20.86 0.19 3.07
CA ALA A 53 21.21 -0.69 1.97
C ALA A 53 22.73 -0.89 1.81
N ASP A 54 23.52 0.14 2.11
CA ASP A 54 24.99 0.03 2.11
C ASP A 54 25.53 -0.75 3.33
N THR A 55 24.78 -0.79 4.44
CA THR A 55 25.19 -1.45 5.69
C THR A 55 24.80 -2.92 5.74
N TYR A 56 23.63 -3.29 5.19
CA TYR A 56 23.06 -4.62 5.30
C TYR A 56 22.96 -5.29 3.93
N GLU A 57 23.80 -6.30 3.68
CA GLU A 57 23.87 -7.03 2.40
C GLU A 57 22.52 -7.69 2.01
N GLY A 58 21.68 -8.01 3.01
CA GLY A 58 20.34 -8.57 2.81
C GLY A 58 19.28 -7.57 2.35
N VAL A 59 19.62 -6.28 2.16
CA VAL A 59 18.67 -5.21 1.80
C VAL A 59 19.08 -4.56 0.48
N ARG A 60 18.13 -4.38 -0.43
CA ARG A 60 18.33 -3.72 -1.72
C ARG A 60 17.23 -2.72 -2.01
N ILE A 61 17.57 -1.49 -2.39
CA ILE A 61 16.58 -0.56 -2.96
C ILE A 61 16.30 -0.97 -4.40
N ALA A 62 15.01 -1.16 -4.73
CA ALA A 62 14.57 -1.50 -6.07
C ALA A 62 14.16 -0.25 -6.85
N PHE A 63 14.71 -0.09 -8.05
CA PHE A 63 14.39 0.98 -8.99
C PHE A 63 13.53 0.48 -10.15
N THR A 64 13.61 -0.82 -10.45
CA THR A 64 12.91 -1.51 -11.53
C THR A 64 12.27 -2.80 -11.04
N ALA A 65 11.40 -3.40 -11.85
CA ALA A 65 10.84 -4.72 -11.57
C ALA A 65 11.93 -5.81 -11.57
N ASP A 66 12.94 -5.67 -12.41
CA ASP A 66 14.05 -6.63 -12.50
C ASP A 66 14.96 -6.58 -11.26
N ASP A 67 15.08 -5.44 -10.57
CA ASP A 67 15.76 -5.36 -9.27
C ASP A 67 15.10 -6.23 -8.22
N ILE A 68 13.76 -6.32 -8.23
CA ILE A 68 13.01 -7.18 -7.31
C ILE A 68 13.29 -8.66 -7.59
N VAL A 69 13.33 -9.05 -8.87
CA VAL A 69 13.65 -10.42 -9.26
C VAL A 69 15.10 -10.75 -8.88
N ALA A 70 16.04 -9.85 -9.15
CA ALA A 70 17.44 -10.02 -8.79
C ALA A 70 17.65 -10.09 -7.26
N ALA A 71 16.91 -9.30 -6.48
CA ALA A 71 16.96 -9.38 -5.03
C ALA A 71 16.53 -10.77 -4.52
N LYS A 72 15.43 -11.30 -5.07
CA LYS A 72 14.97 -12.66 -4.74
C LYS A 72 16.04 -13.72 -5.04
N ASP A 73 16.63 -13.66 -6.22
CA ASP A 73 17.64 -14.65 -6.66
C ASP A 73 18.92 -14.57 -5.80
N GLN A 74 19.19 -13.42 -5.19
CA GLN A 74 20.33 -13.18 -4.30
C GLN A 74 19.99 -13.33 -2.81
N GLY A 75 18.76 -13.71 -2.47
CA GLY A 75 18.33 -13.85 -1.07
C GLY A 75 18.25 -12.52 -0.32
N GLN A 76 17.96 -11.41 -1.04
CA GLN A 76 17.81 -10.06 -0.47
C GLN A 76 16.33 -9.68 -0.36
N ALA A 77 16.01 -8.80 0.57
CA ALA A 77 14.73 -8.08 0.63
C ALA A 77 14.79 -6.83 -0.27
N ALA A 78 13.92 -6.74 -1.26
CA ALA A 78 13.78 -5.57 -2.11
C ALA A 78 12.94 -4.50 -1.42
N ILE A 79 13.42 -3.26 -1.39
CA ILE A 79 12.74 -2.11 -0.81
C ILE A 79 12.32 -1.17 -1.92
N VAL A 80 11.01 -0.97 -2.08
CA VAL A 80 10.43 0.01 -2.99
C VAL A 80 10.12 1.27 -2.20
N LEU A 81 10.82 2.36 -2.49
CA LEU A 81 10.57 3.64 -1.83
C LEU A 81 9.23 4.22 -2.30
N SER A 82 8.31 4.41 -1.37
CA SER A 82 7.00 5.00 -1.63
C SER A 82 6.64 6.08 -0.62
N SER A 83 5.67 6.93 -0.96
CA SER A 83 5.13 7.93 -0.04
C SER A 83 3.62 7.79 0.10
N GLN A 84 3.12 7.95 1.32
CA GLN A 84 1.69 7.96 1.60
C GLN A 84 1.06 9.37 1.57
N GLY A 85 1.77 10.38 1.08
CA GLY A 85 1.24 11.75 0.99
C GLY A 85 2.02 12.61 0.01
N GLY A 86 1.42 13.74 -0.39
CA GLY A 86 1.98 14.68 -1.36
C GLY A 86 2.62 15.93 -0.75
N ASP A 87 2.63 16.06 0.59
CA ASP A 87 3.03 17.30 1.26
C ASP A 87 4.51 17.67 1.04
N PHE A 88 5.39 16.67 0.86
CA PHE A 88 6.82 16.89 0.54
C PHE A 88 7.05 17.64 -0.77
N LEU A 89 6.10 17.61 -1.69
CA LEU A 89 6.16 18.42 -2.93
C LEU A 89 5.89 19.91 -2.66
N GLY A 90 5.06 20.22 -1.65
CA GLY A 90 4.55 21.55 -1.42
C GLY A 90 3.86 22.10 -2.67
N GLN A 91 4.26 23.31 -3.11
CA GLN A 91 3.75 23.94 -4.35
C GLN A 91 4.69 23.75 -5.55
N ASN A 92 5.74 22.93 -5.42
CA ASN A 92 6.75 22.80 -6.48
C ASN A 92 6.74 21.37 -7.07
N ILE A 93 6.02 21.20 -8.17
CA ILE A 93 5.88 19.92 -8.86
C ILE A 93 7.23 19.36 -9.37
N HIS A 94 8.22 20.21 -9.65
CA HIS A 94 9.53 19.78 -10.15
C HIS A 94 10.31 18.94 -9.10
N ARG A 95 9.94 19.02 -7.82
CA ARG A 95 10.46 18.13 -6.77
C ARG A 95 10.16 16.66 -7.06
N LEU A 96 9.05 16.34 -7.70
CA LEU A 96 8.71 14.95 -8.05
C LEU A 96 9.83 14.30 -8.87
N LYS A 97 10.37 14.99 -9.88
CA LYS A 97 11.49 14.49 -10.68
C LYS A 97 12.76 14.28 -9.84
N VAL A 98 13.02 15.13 -8.85
CA VAL A 98 14.18 14.97 -7.96
C VAL A 98 14.00 13.71 -7.10
N PHE A 99 12.87 13.57 -6.44
CA PHE A 99 12.58 12.40 -5.61
C PHE A 99 12.53 11.10 -6.41
N HIS A 100 12.00 11.13 -7.64
CA HIS A 100 12.05 9.99 -8.55
C HIS A 100 13.49 9.57 -8.86
N ARG A 101 14.40 10.52 -9.12
CA ARG A 101 15.82 10.23 -9.33
C ARG A 101 16.51 9.68 -8.08
N LEU A 102 16.01 10.03 -6.90
CA LEU A 102 16.48 9.49 -5.62
C LEU A 102 15.83 8.13 -5.28
N GLY A 103 14.99 7.59 -6.17
CA GLY A 103 14.45 6.23 -6.02
C GLY A 103 12.97 6.14 -5.63
N LEU A 104 12.25 7.26 -5.43
CA LEU A 104 10.80 7.21 -5.19
C LEU A 104 10.10 6.60 -6.42
N ARG A 105 9.32 5.55 -6.20
CA ARG A 105 8.66 4.79 -7.27
C ARG A 105 7.15 4.76 -7.19
N MET A 106 6.57 4.97 -6.02
CA MET A 106 5.13 4.96 -5.81
C MET A 106 4.72 6.11 -4.88
N MET A 107 3.55 6.71 -5.11
CA MET A 107 3.12 7.88 -4.36
C MET A 107 1.60 7.97 -4.24
N ILE A 108 1.12 8.20 -3.01
CA ILE A 108 -0.26 8.59 -2.70
C ILE A 108 -0.37 10.12 -2.75
N PRO A 109 -1.40 10.70 -3.39
CA PRO A 109 -1.53 12.16 -3.46
C PRO A 109 -1.96 12.80 -2.13
N ALA A 110 -2.81 12.13 -1.33
CA ALA A 110 -3.36 12.69 -0.11
C ALA A 110 -3.62 11.60 0.95
N TYR A 111 -3.10 11.77 2.17
CA TYR A 111 -3.28 10.84 3.26
C TYR A 111 -4.43 11.28 4.17
N ASN A 112 -5.60 10.69 3.98
CA ASN A 112 -6.83 10.91 4.76
C ASN A 112 -7.39 12.35 4.69
N ALA A 113 -6.60 13.37 4.98
CA ALA A 113 -6.96 14.79 4.94
C ALA A 113 -6.60 15.41 3.59
N ARG A 114 -6.86 16.71 3.43
CA ARG A 114 -6.48 17.47 2.25
C ARG A 114 -4.96 17.64 2.18
N SER A 115 -4.42 17.48 0.98
CA SER A 115 -3.05 17.83 0.61
C SER A 115 -3.03 18.95 -0.45
N PRO A 116 -1.85 19.46 -0.84
CA PRO A 116 -1.74 20.35 -1.99
C PRO A 116 -2.27 19.77 -3.31
N LEU A 117 -2.36 18.44 -3.44
CA LEU A 117 -2.75 17.75 -4.67
C LEU A 117 -4.25 17.46 -4.76
N GLY A 118 -4.93 17.26 -3.63
CA GLY A 118 -6.35 16.95 -3.61
C GLY A 118 -6.82 16.51 -2.23
N ASP A 119 -8.08 16.09 -2.14
CA ASP A 119 -8.70 15.65 -0.91
C ASP A 119 -8.43 14.18 -0.61
N GLY A 120 -8.13 13.87 0.65
CA GLY A 120 -8.07 12.52 1.19
C GLY A 120 -9.46 11.97 1.55
N CYS A 121 -9.54 10.69 1.88
CA CYS A 121 -10.80 9.98 2.11
C CYS A 121 -11.58 10.43 3.33
N LEU A 122 -10.97 11.14 4.28
CA LEU A 122 -11.62 11.70 5.47
C LEU A 122 -11.95 13.18 5.32
N GLU A 123 -11.62 13.79 4.18
CA GLU A 123 -11.97 15.20 3.91
C GLU A 123 -13.46 15.32 3.55
N ALA A 124 -14.21 15.96 4.41
CA ALA A 124 -15.67 16.04 4.27
C ALA A 124 -16.11 16.76 2.98
N ALA A 125 -15.32 17.70 2.48
CA ALA A 125 -15.62 18.45 1.28
C ALA A 125 -15.56 17.60 0.01
N ASN A 126 -14.70 16.54 -0.01
CA ASN A 126 -14.50 15.65 -1.15
C ASN A 126 -14.42 16.43 -2.48
N SER A 127 -13.57 17.48 -2.52
CA SER A 127 -13.54 18.47 -3.61
C SER A 127 -12.82 17.99 -4.87
N GLY A 128 -12.14 16.85 -4.79
CA GLY A 128 -11.37 16.29 -5.92
C GLY A 128 -9.94 16.82 -6.01
N LEU A 129 -9.37 16.74 -7.21
CA LEU A 129 -8.00 17.20 -7.51
C LEU A 129 -7.91 18.74 -7.51
N SER A 130 -6.83 19.24 -6.93
CA SER A 130 -6.41 20.64 -7.12
C SER A 130 -5.86 20.86 -8.54
N ALA A 131 -5.60 22.13 -8.90
CA ALA A 131 -4.90 22.45 -10.14
C ALA A 131 -3.50 21.78 -10.18
N LEU A 132 -2.78 21.83 -9.04
CA LEU A 132 -1.48 21.17 -8.90
C LEU A 132 -1.60 19.65 -9.00
N GLY A 133 -2.67 19.06 -8.44
CA GLY A 133 -2.94 17.63 -8.52
C GLY A 133 -3.14 17.13 -9.96
N ARG A 134 -3.79 17.91 -10.80
CA ARG A 134 -3.92 17.58 -12.24
C ARG A 134 -2.56 17.51 -12.93
N THR A 135 -1.71 18.52 -12.73
CA THR A 135 -0.34 18.52 -13.25
C THR A 135 0.50 17.37 -12.66
N TRP A 136 0.25 17.03 -11.39
CA TRP A 136 0.94 15.91 -10.74
C TRP A 136 0.62 14.57 -11.41
N VAL A 137 -0.62 14.30 -11.82
CA VAL A 137 -0.98 13.08 -12.56
C VAL A 137 -0.17 12.97 -13.84
N GLU A 138 -0.12 14.05 -14.63
CA GLU A 138 0.65 14.13 -15.89
C GLU A 138 2.14 13.87 -15.65
N GLU A 139 2.72 14.46 -14.60
CA GLU A 139 4.13 14.27 -14.25
C GLU A 139 4.43 12.85 -13.74
N CYS A 140 3.52 12.22 -12.98
CA CYS A 140 3.67 10.81 -12.58
C CYS A 140 3.70 9.90 -13.82
N ASN A 141 2.76 10.06 -14.74
CA ASN A 141 2.73 9.29 -15.98
C ASN A 141 4.03 9.47 -16.78
N ARG A 142 4.49 10.72 -16.93
CA ARG A 142 5.70 11.05 -17.69
C ARG A 142 7.00 10.51 -17.08
N LEU A 143 7.06 10.47 -15.74
CA LEU A 143 8.26 10.03 -15.00
C LEU A 143 8.29 8.53 -14.73
N GLY A 144 7.15 7.83 -14.84
CA GLY A 144 7.03 6.46 -14.37
C GLY A 144 6.96 6.37 -12.83
N VAL A 145 6.24 7.30 -12.18
CA VAL A 145 5.89 7.18 -10.76
C VAL A 145 4.52 6.54 -10.67
N LEU A 146 4.44 5.37 -10.04
CA LEU A 146 3.18 4.65 -9.85
C LEU A 146 2.26 5.43 -8.91
N ILE A 147 1.08 5.79 -9.39
CA ILE A 147 0.06 6.47 -8.59
C ILE A 147 -0.65 5.43 -7.72
N ASP A 148 -0.62 5.65 -6.42
CA ASP A 148 -1.37 4.90 -5.43
C ASP A 148 -2.58 5.73 -4.96
N LEU A 149 -3.77 5.18 -5.11
CA LEU A 149 -5.04 5.83 -4.81
C LEU A 149 -5.53 5.59 -3.37
N THR A 150 -4.79 4.80 -2.60
CA THR A 150 -5.11 4.50 -1.20
C THR A 150 -5.17 5.78 -0.36
N HIS A 151 -6.02 5.86 0.64
CA HIS A 151 -6.27 7.05 1.49
C HIS A 151 -6.87 8.27 0.78
N THR A 152 -6.99 8.22 -0.54
CA THR A 152 -7.45 9.34 -1.37
C THR A 152 -8.99 9.42 -1.39
N GLY A 153 -9.54 10.62 -1.41
CA GLY A 153 -10.99 10.83 -1.48
C GLY A 153 -11.60 10.25 -2.76
N GLU A 154 -12.85 9.80 -2.68
CA GLU A 154 -13.54 9.12 -3.80
C GLU A 154 -13.52 9.98 -5.07
N ARG A 155 -13.90 11.27 -4.96
CA ARG A 155 -13.88 12.19 -6.10
C ARG A 155 -12.48 12.42 -6.64
N THR A 156 -11.49 12.60 -5.76
CA THR A 156 -10.09 12.75 -6.16
C THR A 156 -9.62 11.52 -6.93
N THR A 157 -9.96 10.32 -6.44
CA THR A 157 -9.66 9.04 -7.10
C THR A 157 -10.27 8.96 -8.49
N LEU A 158 -11.56 9.25 -8.63
CA LEU A 158 -12.26 9.19 -9.91
C LEU A 158 -11.69 10.22 -10.91
N GLU A 159 -11.35 11.42 -10.46
CA GLU A 159 -10.70 12.44 -11.30
C GLU A 159 -9.28 12.05 -11.74
N ILE A 160 -8.53 11.28 -10.92
CA ILE A 160 -7.24 10.68 -11.32
C ILE A 160 -7.46 9.61 -12.38
N LEU A 161 -8.44 8.71 -12.17
CA LEU A 161 -8.79 7.63 -13.09
C LEU A 161 -9.27 8.14 -14.45
N ASP A 162 -9.88 9.35 -14.51
CA ASP A 162 -10.25 10.02 -15.76
C ASP A 162 -9.05 10.56 -16.55
N ARG A 163 -7.90 10.76 -15.88
CA ARG A 163 -6.76 11.49 -16.44
C ARG A 163 -5.53 10.64 -16.67
N THR A 164 -5.40 9.55 -15.90
CA THR A 164 -4.19 8.73 -15.99
C THR A 164 -4.13 7.99 -17.32
N GLU A 165 -2.95 7.94 -17.91
CA GLU A 165 -2.62 7.16 -19.11
C GLU A 165 -1.85 5.87 -18.75
N MET A 166 -1.50 5.72 -17.45
CA MET A 166 -0.73 4.60 -16.93
C MET A 166 -1.55 3.81 -15.90
N PRO A 167 -1.24 2.53 -15.68
CA PRO A 167 -1.81 1.77 -14.57
C PRO A 167 -1.65 2.51 -13.26
N VAL A 168 -2.69 2.46 -12.41
CA VAL A 168 -2.69 2.97 -11.04
C VAL A 168 -3.08 1.85 -10.09
N VAL A 169 -2.83 2.02 -8.79
CA VAL A 169 -3.11 1.00 -7.80
C VAL A 169 -3.86 1.55 -6.60
N PHE A 170 -4.52 0.66 -5.86
CA PHE A 170 -4.79 0.82 -4.46
C PHE A 170 -3.83 -0.11 -3.71
N SER A 171 -2.81 0.41 -3.09
CA SER A 171 -1.78 -0.44 -2.47
C SER A 171 -2.30 -1.28 -1.31
N HIS A 172 -3.28 -0.76 -0.53
CA HIS A 172 -3.88 -1.43 0.63
C HIS A 172 -5.29 -0.93 0.91
N SER A 173 -6.29 -1.53 0.27
CA SER A 173 -7.71 -1.15 0.42
C SER A 173 -8.63 -2.36 0.32
N ASN A 174 -9.85 -2.23 0.88
CA ASN A 174 -10.88 -3.27 0.82
C ASN A 174 -12.21 -2.69 0.32
N PRO A 175 -13.12 -3.55 -0.20
CA PRO A 175 -14.42 -3.15 -0.73
C PRO A 175 -15.32 -2.48 0.31
N LYS A 176 -15.89 -1.33 -0.04
CA LYS A 176 -16.86 -0.60 0.77
C LYS A 176 -18.15 -1.36 0.97
N ALA A 177 -18.50 -2.23 0.03
CA ALA A 177 -19.67 -3.10 0.11
C ALA A 177 -19.61 -4.08 1.30
N LEU A 178 -18.42 -4.47 1.76
CA LEU A 178 -18.23 -5.37 2.90
C LEU A 178 -18.05 -4.59 4.22
N VAL A 179 -17.37 -3.47 4.18
CA VAL A 179 -17.12 -2.62 5.37
C VAL A 179 -17.30 -1.15 4.96
N ASP A 180 -18.44 -0.56 5.28
CA ASP A 180 -18.76 0.82 4.93
C ASP A 180 -17.99 1.81 5.81
N THR A 181 -16.85 2.25 5.30
CA THR A 181 -16.02 3.30 5.90
C THR A 181 -15.50 4.24 4.80
N PRO A 182 -15.15 5.50 5.13
CA PRO A 182 -14.53 6.40 4.16
C PRO A 182 -13.19 5.88 3.59
N ARG A 183 -12.56 4.94 4.29
CA ARG A 183 -11.26 4.34 3.92
C ARG A 183 -11.40 3.19 2.92
N ALA A 184 -12.60 2.61 2.81
CA ALA A 184 -12.91 1.54 1.88
C ALA A 184 -13.26 2.11 0.48
N ILE A 185 -13.14 1.30 -0.55
CA ILE A 185 -13.29 1.69 -1.95
C ILE A 185 -14.58 1.12 -2.57
N THR A 186 -15.20 1.91 -3.43
CA THR A 186 -16.44 1.54 -4.12
C THR A 186 -16.19 0.56 -5.26
N ASP A 187 -17.23 -0.14 -5.70
CA ASP A 187 -17.18 -1.03 -6.87
C ASP A 187 -16.73 -0.27 -8.13
N GLU A 188 -17.16 1.00 -8.29
CA GLU A 188 -16.73 1.85 -9.40
C GLU A 188 -15.21 2.09 -9.36
N GLN A 189 -14.67 2.44 -8.19
CA GLN A 189 -13.23 2.63 -8.02
C GLN A 189 -12.45 1.34 -8.32
N ILE A 190 -12.94 0.18 -7.86
CA ILE A 190 -12.32 -1.12 -8.13
C ILE A 190 -12.30 -1.40 -9.64
N ALA A 191 -13.46 -1.33 -10.29
CA ALA A 191 -13.58 -1.63 -11.72
C ALA A 191 -12.76 -0.68 -12.59
N ARG A 192 -12.76 0.62 -12.29
CA ARG A 192 -12.02 1.62 -13.04
C ARG A 192 -10.51 1.53 -12.82
N CYS A 193 -10.05 1.19 -11.61
CA CYS A 193 -8.64 0.90 -11.35
C CYS A 193 -8.17 -0.31 -12.18
N ALA A 194 -8.93 -1.40 -12.18
CA ALA A 194 -8.64 -2.57 -13.01
C ALA A 194 -8.59 -2.22 -14.51
N ALA A 195 -9.50 -1.37 -14.99
CA ALA A 195 -9.56 -0.94 -16.39
C ALA A 195 -8.30 -0.16 -16.84
N THR A 196 -7.54 0.47 -15.93
CA THR A 196 -6.23 1.07 -16.26
C THR A 196 -5.12 0.03 -16.48
N GLY A 197 -5.38 -1.25 -16.23
CA GLY A 197 -4.35 -2.29 -16.14
C GLY A 197 -3.68 -2.36 -14.75
N GLY A 198 -4.18 -1.61 -13.80
CA GLY A 198 -3.68 -1.54 -12.43
C GLY A 198 -4.08 -2.72 -11.56
N LEU A 199 -3.97 -2.56 -10.25
CA LEU A 199 -4.38 -3.58 -9.29
C LEU A 199 -4.87 -3.00 -7.96
N ILE A 200 -5.57 -3.85 -7.21
CA ILE A 200 -6.03 -3.58 -5.85
C ILE A 200 -5.25 -4.51 -4.90
N GLY A 201 -4.44 -3.93 -4.01
CA GLY A 201 -3.83 -4.62 -2.88
C GLY A 201 -4.87 -4.78 -1.78
N VAL A 202 -5.42 -5.99 -1.65
CA VAL A 202 -6.36 -6.31 -0.57
C VAL A 202 -5.61 -6.34 0.75
N THR A 203 -6.14 -5.66 1.76
CA THR A 203 -5.46 -5.53 3.05
C THR A 203 -6.06 -6.44 4.13
N ASN A 204 -5.18 -7.02 4.94
CA ASN A 204 -5.53 -7.73 6.17
C ASN A 204 -5.66 -6.80 7.38
N TRP A 205 -5.59 -5.46 7.18
CA TRP A 205 -5.77 -4.50 8.26
C TRP A 205 -7.17 -4.63 8.88
N GLY A 206 -7.22 -4.90 10.19
CA GLY A 206 -8.44 -5.28 10.89
C GLY A 206 -9.61 -4.34 10.70
N PRO A 207 -9.47 -3.01 10.82
CA PRO A 207 -10.58 -2.09 10.64
C PRO A 207 -11.28 -2.15 9.28
N LEU A 208 -10.60 -2.56 8.21
CA LEU A 208 -11.21 -2.73 6.88
C LEU A 208 -11.78 -4.15 6.64
N ASN A 209 -11.65 -5.03 7.63
CA ASN A 209 -12.24 -6.37 7.64
C ASN A 209 -13.30 -6.53 8.74
N PHE A 210 -13.63 -5.45 9.47
CA PHE A 210 -14.50 -5.44 10.63
C PHE A 210 -15.88 -4.86 10.27
N SER A 211 -16.84 -5.73 9.92
CA SER A 211 -18.20 -5.33 9.56
C SER A 211 -19.01 -4.80 10.75
N ALA A 212 -20.19 -4.27 10.47
CA ALA A 212 -21.06 -3.65 11.48
C ALA A 212 -21.53 -4.64 12.55
N GLU A 213 -21.70 -5.89 12.19
CA GLU A 213 -22.28 -6.95 13.02
C GLU A 213 -21.23 -7.66 13.88
N MET A 214 -19.94 -7.46 13.59
CA MET A 214 -18.86 -8.14 14.30
C MET A 214 -18.72 -7.65 15.73
N THR A 215 -18.48 -8.58 16.63
CA THR A 215 -18.23 -8.37 18.08
C THR A 215 -16.85 -8.87 18.52
N SER A 216 -16.08 -9.46 17.59
CA SER A 216 -14.73 -9.98 17.82
C SER A 216 -13.81 -9.58 16.65
N ARG A 217 -12.52 -9.74 16.85
CA ARG A 217 -11.50 -9.48 15.83
C ARG A 217 -11.79 -10.28 14.55
N PRO A 218 -11.71 -9.67 13.35
CA PRO A 218 -11.85 -10.40 12.09
C PRO A 218 -10.72 -11.44 11.94
N THR A 219 -11.01 -12.44 11.14
CA THR A 219 -10.11 -13.58 10.90
C THR A 219 -9.64 -13.62 9.44
N LEU A 220 -8.77 -14.57 9.12
CA LEU A 220 -8.34 -14.86 7.75
C LEU A 220 -9.53 -15.04 6.80
N GLU A 221 -10.65 -15.65 7.26
CA GLU A 221 -11.84 -15.83 6.42
C GLU A 221 -12.43 -14.49 5.96
N ASN A 222 -12.43 -13.45 6.82
CA ASN A 222 -12.92 -12.13 6.45
C ASN A 222 -12.00 -11.44 5.43
N PHE A 223 -10.68 -11.65 5.55
CA PHE A 223 -9.73 -11.20 4.52
C PHE A 223 -9.97 -11.92 3.19
N LEU A 224 -10.20 -13.23 3.22
CA LEU A 224 -10.50 -14.01 2.01
C LEU A 224 -11.84 -13.62 1.39
N ASP A 225 -12.85 -13.26 2.18
CA ASP A 225 -14.12 -12.72 1.65
C ASP A 225 -13.88 -11.39 0.91
N ALA A 226 -13.04 -10.52 1.44
CA ALA A 226 -12.66 -9.28 0.76
C ALA A 226 -11.85 -9.55 -0.53
N LEU A 227 -10.97 -10.55 -0.51
CA LEU A 227 -10.20 -10.99 -1.67
C LEU A 227 -11.14 -11.52 -2.77
N ASP A 228 -12.03 -12.46 -2.43
CA ASP A 228 -12.97 -13.07 -3.37
C ASP A 228 -13.91 -12.02 -4.00
N TYR A 229 -14.43 -11.10 -3.17
CA TYR A 229 -15.26 -10.00 -3.65
C TYR A 229 -14.51 -9.11 -4.65
N THR A 230 -13.25 -8.79 -4.32
CA THR A 230 -12.43 -7.94 -5.19
C THR A 230 -12.08 -8.64 -6.50
N ILE A 231 -11.82 -9.97 -6.46
CA ILE A 231 -11.64 -10.80 -7.67
C ILE A 231 -12.89 -10.76 -8.54
N ASP A 232 -14.10 -10.88 -7.95
CA ASP A 232 -15.36 -10.81 -8.71
C ASP A 232 -15.52 -9.48 -9.46
N LYS A 233 -15.10 -8.36 -8.86
CA LYS A 233 -15.24 -7.01 -9.45
C LYS A 233 -14.13 -6.64 -10.42
N ALA A 234 -12.90 -7.05 -10.16
CA ALA A 234 -11.71 -6.61 -10.91
C ALA A 234 -11.14 -7.68 -11.85
N GLY A 235 -11.37 -8.96 -11.54
CA GLY A 235 -10.68 -10.09 -12.16
C GLY A 235 -9.33 -10.39 -11.50
N ILE A 236 -8.93 -11.66 -11.57
CA ILE A 236 -7.75 -12.20 -10.87
C ILE A 236 -6.42 -11.50 -11.22
N ASP A 237 -6.31 -10.95 -12.43
CA ASP A 237 -5.11 -10.26 -12.91
C ASP A 237 -4.91 -8.86 -12.28
N HIS A 238 -5.91 -8.38 -11.54
CA HIS A 238 -5.92 -7.05 -10.93
C HIS A 238 -5.91 -7.09 -9.40
N ILE A 239 -5.46 -8.20 -8.81
CA ILE A 239 -5.41 -8.39 -7.35
C ILE A 239 -3.97 -8.53 -6.88
N GLY A 240 -3.67 -7.87 -5.78
CA GLY A 240 -2.44 -8.01 -5.01
C GLY A 240 -2.74 -8.05 -3.52
N ILE A 241 -1.70 -8.05 -2.70
CA ILE A 241 -1.79 -7.91 -1.25
C ILE A 241 -1.03 -6.65 -0.84
N GLY A 242 -1.60 -5.91 0.12
CA GLY A 242 -0.94 -4.82 0.81
C GLY A 242 -1.32 -4.84 2.29
N THR A 243 -0.40 -5.30 3.14
CA THR A 243 -0.76 -5.65 4.51
C THR A 243 -0.89 -4.47 5.46
N ASP A 244 -0.20 -3.38 5.21
CA ASP A 244 0.03 -2.31 6.20
C ASP A 244 0.65 -2.85 7.51
N MET A 245 1.36 -4.00 7.42
CA MET A 245 2.11 -4.55 8.55
C MET A 245 3.33 -3.69 8.87
N SER A 246 3.92 -3.93 10.03
CA SER A 246 5.08 -3.18 10.50
C SER A 246 6.23 -4.12 10.85
N HIS A 247 7.44 -3.71 10.46
CA HIS A 247 8.68 -4.17 11.09
C HIS A 247 9.10 -3.18 12.17
N GLY A 248 9.62 -3.67 13.30
CA GLY A 248 9.89 -2.87 14.48
C GLY A 248 8.63 -2.51 15.28
N THR A 249 8.80 -1.62 16.26
CA THR A 249 7.73 -1.21 17.17
C THR A 249 6.99 0.01 16.62
N TYR A 250 5.72 -0.17 16.36
CA TYR A 250 4.85 0.95 15.97
C TYR A 250 4.84 2.01 17.07
N PRO A 251 5.17 3.29 16.80
CA PRO A 251 5.41 4.29 17.84
C PRO A 251 4.18 4.58 18.68
N ASP A 252 4.42 4.82 19.98
CA ASP A 252 3.42 5.28 20.92
C ASP A 252 3.08 6.76 20.71
N GLY A 253 1.80 7.12 20.80
CA GLY A 253 1.33 8.50 20.92
C GLY A 253 0.70 9.12 19.68
N ASP A 254 1.18 10.26 19.25
CA ASP A 254 0.46 11.27 18.46
C ASP A 254 -0.04 10.86 17.08
N LEU A 255 0.55 9.85 16.43
CA LEU A 255 0.06 9.36 15.13
C LEU A 255 -1.36 8.77 15.19
N VAL A 256 -1.77 8.28 16.39
CA VAL A 256 -3.13 7.75 16.59
C VAL A 256 -4.12 8.86 16.96
N ARG A 257 -3.65 9.95 17.60
CA ARG A 257 -4.53 11.06 18.03
C ARG A 257 -5.14 11.83 16.85
N ASN A 258 -4.42 11.93 15.74
CA ASN A 258 -4.87 12.64 14.54
C ASN A 258 -5.59 11.74 13.52
N ARG A 259 -5.75 10.44 13.80
CA ARG A 259 -6.60 9.58 12.97
C ARG A 259 -8.04 9.68 13.48
N PRO A 260 -8.97 10.20 12.66
CA PRO A 260 -10.37 10.27 13.06
C PRO A 260 -10.88 8.90 13.51
N ALA A 261 -11.57 8.88 14.64
CA ALA A 261 -12.17 7.68 15.23
C ALA A 261 -13.10 6.91 14.26
N ALA A 262 -13.56 7.54 13.18
CA ALA A 262 -14.46 6.96 12.20
C ALA A 262 -13.88 5.74 11.47
N ALA A 263 -12.57 5.69 11.19
CA ALA A 263 -11.97 4.56 10.47
C ALA A 263 -11.54 3.41 11.40
N THR A 264 -11.34 3.68 12.70
CA THR A 264 -10.83 2.71 13.68
C THR A 264 -11.66 2.61 14.95
N GLY A 265 -12.59 3.55 15.19
CA GLY A 265 -13.24 3.73 16.49
C GLY A 265 -14.09 2.55 16.95
N ARG A 266 -14.75 1.84 16.04
CA ARG A 266 -15.52 0.64 16.37
C ARG A 266 -14.59 -0.55 16.64
N TYR A 267 -13.60 -0.74 15.79
CA TYR A 267 -12.61 -1.81 15.94
C TYR A 267 -11.81 -1.67 17.23
N ALA A 268 -11.38 -0.45 17.57
CA ALA A 268 -10.61 -0.17 18.78
C ALA A 268 -11.29 -0.60 20.10
N LYS A 269 -12.62 -0.67 20.12
CA LYS A 269 -13.38 -1.14 21.29
C LYS A 269 -13.32 -2.65 21.50
N HIS A 270 -12.96 -3.40 20.47
CA HIS A 270 -12.92 -4.87 20.47
C HIS A 270 -11.50 -5.44 20.50
N VAL A 271 -10.50 -4.57 20.58
CA VAL A 271 -9.09 -4.94 20.65
C VAL A 271 -8.57 -4.54 22.02
N GLU A 272 -8.19 -5.51 22.83
CA GLU A 272 -7.49 -5.26 24.09
C GLU A 272 -6.09 -4.72 23.80
N GLY A 273 -5.78 -3.57 24.37
CA GLY A 273 -4.48 -2.94 24.25
C GLY A 273 -4.34 -2.04 23.02
N ASN A 274 -3.12 -1.84 22.63
CA ASN A 274 -2.74 -0.87 21.62
C ASN A 274 -3.05 -1.39 20.20
N LEU A 275 -3.73 -0.62 19.37
CA LEU A 275 -3.88 -0.88 17.91
C LEU A 275 -2.53 -1.07 17.16
N ARG A 276 -1.44 -1.09 17.88
CA ARG A 276 -0.04 -1.11 17.48
C ARG A 276 0.60 -2.49 17.46
N SER A 277 -0.11 -3.50 18.03
CA SER A 277 0.32 -4.88 18.02
C SER A 277 -0.16 -5.61 16.77
N ARG A 278 0.20 -6.89 16.63
CA ARG A 278 -0.40 -7.83 15.66
C ARG A 278 -1.93 -7.76 15.62
N GLN A 279 -2.58 -7.34 16.70
CA GLN A 279 -4.03 -7.17 16.79
C GLN A 279 -4.60 -6.11 15.83
N ARG A 280 -3.77 -5.29 15.17
CA ARG A 280 -4.20 -4.42 14.07
C ARG A 280 -4.70 -5.18 12.86
N HIS A 281 -4.30 -6.43 12.69
CA HIS A 281 -4.55 -7.27 11.52
C HIS A 281 -5.52 -8.39 11.86
N VAL A 282 -6.00 -9.10 10.86
CA VAL A 282 -6.93 -10.23 11.03
C VAL A 282 -6.22 -11.40 11.70
N VAL A 283 -6.94 -12.16 12.51
CA VAL A 283 -6.40 -13.38 13.14
C VAL A 283 -6.11 -14.43 12.05
N GLY A 284 -4.91 -15.00 12.07
CA GLY A 284 -4.47 -15.98 11.08
C GLY A 284 -3.79 -15.38 9.84
N PHE A 285 -3.72 -14.03 9.78
CA PHE A 285 -2.84 -13.31 8.87
C PHE A 285 -2.40 -12.01 9.54
N ASP A 286 -1.67 -12.12 10.63
CA ASP A 286 -1.11 -11.01 11.40
C ASP A 286 0.42 -11.11 11.57
N ASP A 287 1.02 -12.02 10.81
CA ASP A 287 2.47 -12.25 10.76
C ASP A 287 2.87 -12.82 9.38
N TYR A 288 4.02 -12.42 8.86
CA TYR A 288 4.53 -12.92 7.57
C TYR A 288 4.86 -14.42 7.58
N GLY A 289 5.11 -15.01 8.73
CA GLY A 289 5.26 -16.46 8.86
C GLY A 289 4.03 -17.26 8.45
N GLN A 290 2.85 -16.61 8.38
CA GLN A 290 1.58 -17.22 7.98
C GLN A 290 1.31 -17.17 6.47
N LEU A 291 2.21 -16.59 5.65
CA LEU A 291 1.99 -16.43 4.20
C LEU A 291 1.73 -17.76 3.47
N LEU A 292 2.36 -18.85 3.87
CA LEU A 292 2.08 -20.15 3.27
C LEU A 292 0.68 -20.65 3.62
N ASP A 293 0.23 -20.42 4.84
CA ASP A 293 -1.13 -20.79 5.28
C ASP A 293 -2.17 -19.96 4.53
N VAL A 294 -1.91 -18.67 4.29
CA VAL A 294 -2.75 -17.79 3.46
C VAL A 294 -2.83 -18.32 2.02
N ALA A 295 -1.69 -18.71 1.43
CA ALA A 295 -1.67 -19.30 0.09
C ALA A 295 -2.48 -20.60 0.01
N GLU A 296 -2.36 -21.49 1.01
CA GLU A 296 -3.17 -22.71 1.08
C GLU A 296 -4.66 -22.42 1.30
N ALA A 297 -5.00 -21.40 2.08
CA ALA A 297 -6.38 -20.99 2.28
C ALA A 297 -7.00 -20.43 0.98
N MET A 298 -6.27 -19.66 0.19
CA MET A 298 -6.70 -19.23 -1.16
C MET A 298 -6.99 -20.43 -2.07
N LYS A 299 -6.11 -21.45 -2.07
CA LYS A 299 -6.35 -22.68 -2.86
C LYS A 299 -7.59 -23.44 -2.40
N LYS A 300 -7.84 -23.52 -1.10
CA LYS A 300 -9.05 -24.13 -0.55
C LYS A 300 -10.34 -23.38 -0.97
N ARG A 301 -10.24 -22.07 -1.23
CA ARG A 301 -11.31 -21.23 -1.79
C ARG A 301 -11.46 -21.38 -3.32
N GLY A 302 -10.61 -22.17 -3.97
CA GLY A 302 -10.72 -22.52 -5.39
C GLY A 302 -9.73 -21.81 -6.33
N LEU A 303 -8.81 -20.99 -5.80
CA LEU A 303 -7.76 -20.39 -6.64
C LEU A 303 -6.76 -21.48 -7.08
N SER A 304 -6.39 -21.45 -8.35
CA SER A 304 -5.30 -22.30 -8.84
C SER A 304 -3.96 -21.84 -8.29
N GLU A 305 -2.95 -22.71 -8.33
CA GLU A 305 -1.57 -22.35 -7.98
C GLU A 305 -1.05 -21.15 -8.81
N ALA A 306 -1.48 -21.05 -10.07
CA ALA A 306 -1.13 -19.93 -10.94
C ALA A 306 -1.79 -18.62 -10.48
N ASP A 307 -3.06 -18.68 -10.02
CA ASP A 307 -3.76 -17.51 -9.51
C ASP A 307 -3.17 -17.03 -8.18
N VAL A 308 -2.84 -17.97 -7.28
CA VAL A 308 -2.13 -17.64 -6.02
C VAL A 308 -0.81 -16.91 -6.30
N LYS A 309 -0.02 -17.38 -7.29
CA LYS A 309 1.22 -16.68 -7.70
C LYS A 309 0.97 -15.27 -8.23
N LYS A 310 -0.11 -15.05 -8.97
CA LYS A 310 -0.50 -13.72 -9.44
C LYS A 310 -0.80 -12.80 -8.26
N VAL A 311 -1.66 -13.25 -7.34
CA VAL A 311 -2.09 -12.46 -6.16
C VAL A 311 -0.92 -12.14 -5.23
N LEU A 312 -0.03 -13.10 -4.97
CA LEU A 312 1.08 -12.90 -4.04
C LEU A 312 2.13 -11.91 -4.56
N GLY A 313 2.33 -11.80 -5.87
CA GLY A 313 3.33 -10.86 -6.38
C GLY A 313 3.39 -10.70 -7.89
N GLY A 314 2.89 -11.69 -8.67
CA GLY A 314 2.97 -11.64 -10.13
C GLY A 314 2.28 -10.41 -10.73
N ASN A 315 1.11 -10.03 -10.20
CA ASN A 315 0.39 -8.84 -10.65
C ASN A 315 1.11 -7.54 -10.29
N TRP A 316 1.73 -7.48 -9.10
CA TRP A 316 2.59 -6.35 -8.72
C TRP A 316 3.77 -6.20 -9.68
N LEU A 317 4.50 -7.28 -9.97
CA LEU A 317 5.62 -7.25 -10.94
C LEU A 317 5.16 -6.78 -12.31
N ARG A 318 4.01 -7.23 -12.79
CA ARG A 318 3.43 -6.79 -14.05
C ARG A 318 3.20 -5.28 -14.09
N VAL A 319 2.58 -4.73 -13.03
CA VAL A 319 2.33 -3.27 -12.93
C VAL A 319 3.64 -2.50 -12.84
N PHE A 320 4.57 -2.94 -11.99
CA PHE A 320 5.87 -2.30 -11.84
C PHE A 320 6.65 -2.28 -13.15
N LYS A 321 6.68 -3.41 -13.86
CA LYS A 321 7.34 -3.49 -15.17
C LYS A 321 6.71 -2.55 -16.20
N HIS A 322 5.39 -2.40 -16.19
CA HIS A 322 4.69 -1.50 -17.09
C HIS A 322 5.02 -0.04 -16.79
N VAL A 323 5.05 0.35 -15.52
CA VAL A 323 5.19 1.76 -15.11
C VAL A 323 6.66 2.20 -15.01
N TRP A 324 7.54 1.34 -14.47
CA TRP A 324 8.94 1.69 -14.21
C TRP A 324 9.90 1.21 -15.31
N GLY A 325 9.46 0.28 -16.17
CA GLY A 325 10.30 -0.45 -17.08
C GLY A 325 10.90 -1.71 -16.45
N ALA A 326 11.66 -2.42 -17.28
CA ALA A 326 12.37 -3.63 -16.85
C ALA A 326 13.62 -3.29 -16.07
#